data_9ef38788910e1aeed6708756fe561a41
#
_entry.id   9ef38788910e1aeed6708756fe561a41
#
_cell.length_a   1.000
_cell.length_b   1.000
_cell.length_c   1.000
_cell.angle_alpha   90.00
_cell.angle_beta   90.00
_cell.angle_gamma   90.00
#
_symmetry.space_group_name_H-M   'P 1'
#
loop_
_entity.id
_entity.type
_entity.pdbx_description
1 polymer ?
#
loop_
_entity_poly.entity_id
_entity_poly.type
_entity_poly.pdbx_seq_one_letter_code
_entity_poly.pdbx_strand_id
1 'polypeptide(L)'
;MAQALVISDANILIDMEAGGLLHPMFRLDYHFAVPDVLFEVELRQHHPGLIRLGLRRMELTGESVRYVETLASDARAKGVARYDLFALALSRQENCLLLTGDTLMRTLAEDEGREVHGTLWLVEQMVCMGLIKPKRARQAYDAMRKADRRLPWGDVEDQLRRFE
;
A
#
# COMPACT_ATOMS: atom_id res chain seq x y z
N MET A 1 17.51 15.62 3.44
CA MET A 1 16.07 15.85 3.68
C MET A 1 15.44 14.62 4.30
N ALA A 2 14.49 14.84 5.19
CA ALA A 2 13.76 13.72 5.77
C ALA A 2 12.91 13.03 4.70
N GLN A 3 12.91 11.71 4.69
CA GLN A 3 12.05 10.93 3.80
C GLN A 3 10.59 11.04 4.23
N ALA A 4 9.69 11.12 3.27
CA ALA A 4 8.26 11.16 3.55
C ALA A 4 7.77 9.79 4.05
N LEU A 5 6.89 9.83 5.03
CA LEU A 5 6.22 8.63 5.54
C LEU A 5 5.05 8.26 4.62
N VAL A 6 4.90 6.98 4.34
CA VAL A 6 3.80 6.43 3.54
C VAL A 6 3.22 5.24 4.28
N ILE A 7 1.91 5.25 4.50
CA ILE A 7 1.22 4.15 5.16
C ILE A 7 0.65 3.20 4.10
N SER A 8 0.82 1.91 4.32
CA SER A 8 0.34 0.87 3.38
C SER A 8 -0.66 -0.06 4.05
N ASP A 9 -1.58 -0.60 3.25
CA ASP A 9 -2.32 -1.78 3.65
C ASP A 9 -1.48 -3.05 3.37
N ALA A 10 -1.98 -4.21 3.79
CA ALA A 10 -1.24 -5.46 3.60
C ALA A 10 -1.17 -5.87 2.12
N ASN A 11 -2.24 -5.63 1.36
CA ASN A 11 -2.35 -6.12 -0.02
C ASN A 11 -1.32 -5.48 -0.95
N ILE A 12 -0.97 -4.21 -0.75
CA ILE A 12 0.08 -3.55 -1.52
C ILE A 12 1.42 -4.28 -1.33
N LEU A 13 1.76 -4.60 -0.10
CA LEU A 13 3.01 -5.30 0.21
C LEU A 13 3.02 -6.72 -0.38
N ILE A 14 1.87 -7.39 -0.36
CA ILE A 14 1.72 -8.71 -0.95
C ILE A 14 1.85 -8.63 -2.48
N ASP A 15 1.28 -7.61 -3.12
CA ASP A 15 1.47 -7.38 -4.56
C ASP A 15 2.95 -7.20 -4.89
N MET A 16 3.65 -6.37 -4.11
CA MET A 16 5.08 -6.10 -4.32
C MET A 16 5.91 -7.37 -4.15
N GLU A 17 5.59 -8.18 -3.15
CA GLU A 17 6.27 -9.46 -2.97
C GLU A 17 6.01 -10.41 -4.13
N ALA A 18 4.76 -10.53 -4.57
CA ALA A 18 4.38 -11.38 -5.69
C ALA A 18 5.11 -10.99 -6.99
N GLY A 19 5.31 -9.70 -7.21
CA GLY A 19 6.04 -9.18 -8.37
C GLY A 19 7.55 -9.17 -8.21
N GLY A 20 8.07 -9.56 -7.03
CA GLY A 20 9.50 -9.50 -6.74
C GLY A 20 10.04 -8.08 -6.64
N LEU A 21 9.21 -7.12 -6.24
CA LEU A 21 9.54 -5.70 -6.23
C LEU A 21 9.79 -5.13 -4.82
N LEU A 22 9.87 -5.97 -3.79
CA LEU A 22 10.07 -5.46 -2.43
C LEU A 22 11.39 -4.69 -2.30
N HIS A 23 12.50 -5.22 -2.82
CA HIS A 23 13.79 -4.52 -2.75
C HIS A 23 13.74 -3.15 -3.43
N PRO A 24 13.29 -3.02 -4.70
CA PRO A 24 13.16 -1.70 -5.31
C PRO A 24 12.19 -0.79 -4.56
N MET A 25 11.10 -1.32 -4.02
CA MET A 25 10.14 -0.53 -3.24
C MET A 25 10.84 0.16 -2.06
N PHE A 26 11.60 -0.60 -1.27
CA PHE A 26 12.29 -0.05 -0.09
C PHE A 26 13.51 0.79 -0.43
N ARG A 27 13.87 0.89 -1.70
CA ARG A 27 14.89 1.83 -2.19
C ARG A 27 14.31 3.18 -2.64
N LEU A 28 12.99 3.28 -2.75
CA LEU A 28 12.34 4.58 -2.96
C LEU A 28 12.60 5.51 -1.78
N ASP A 29 12.56 6.81 -2.03
CA ASP A 29 12.84 7.83 -1.02
C ASP A 29 11.62 8.07 -0.11
N TYR A 30 11.11 6.98 0.47
CA TYR A 30 9.98 6.99 1.40
C TYR A 30 10.28 6.08 2.58
N HIS A 31 9.67 6.38 3.72
CA HIS A 31 9.57 5.44 4.83
C HIS A 31 8.19 4.79 4.76
N PHE A 32 8.15 3.49 4.53
CA PHE A 32 6.90 2.73 4.49
C PHE A 32 6.58 2.18 5.87
N ALA A 33 5.33 2.32 6.28
CA ALA A 33 4.87 1.85 7.57
C ALA A 33 3.47 1.23 7.47
N VAL A 34 3.15 0.39 8.44
CA VAL A 34 1.84 -0.20 8.62
C VAL A 34 1.44 -0.07 10.08
N PRO A 35 0.13 -0.09 10.39
CA PRO A 35 -0.29 -0.24 11.78
C PRO A 35 0.31 -1.51 12.39
N ASP A 36 0.76 -1.44 13.63
CA ASP A 36 1.34 -2.60 14.32
C ASP A 36 0.38 -3.79 14.37
N VAL A 37 -0.91 -3.54 14.62
CA VAL A 37 -1.93 -4.59 14.65
C VAL A 37 -2.11 -5.25 13.31
N LEU A 38 -2.06 -4.49 12.21
CA LEU A 38 -2.14 -5.03 10.86
C LEU A 38 -0.96 -5.96 10.58
N PHE A 39 0.23 -5.56 10.95
CA PHE A 39 1.41 -6.39 10.78
C PHE A 39 1.28 -7.71 11.54
N GLU A 40 0.90 -7.66 12.81
CA GLU A 40 0.80 -8.85 13.65
C GLU A 40 -0.22 -9.85 13.12
N VAL A 41 -1.36 -9.38 12.60
CA VAL A 41 -2.46 -10.25 12.17
C VAL A 41 -2.27 -10.71 10.71
N GLU A 42 -1.84 -9.83 9.82
CA GLU A 42 -1.88 -10.09 8.37
C GLU A 42 -0.52 -10.37 7.74
N LEU A 43 0.59 -9.93 8.34
CA LEU A 43 1.90 -9.98 7.68
C LEU A 43 2.94 -10.82 8.41
N ARG A 44 2.92 -10.86 9.73
CA ARG A 44 4.01 -11.44 10.51
C ARG A 44 4.27 -12.90 10.18
N GLN A 45 3.23 -13.70 10.04
CA GLN A 45 3.36 -15.16 9.88
C GLN A 45 3.95 -15.52 8.51
N HIS A 46 3.48 -14.88 7.45
CA HIS A 46 3.83 -15.24 6.08
C HIS A 46 4.85 -14.31 5.43
N HIS A 47 5.07 -13.13 6.01
CA HIS A 47 5.95 -12.10 5.44
C HIS A 47 6.86 -11.47 6.51
N PRO A 48 7.58 -12.29 7.31
CA PRO A 48 8.38 -11.75 8.43
C PRO A 48 9.58 -10.93 7.98
N GLY A 49 10.03 -11.10 6.74
CA GLY A 49 11.21 -10.40 6.22
C GLY A 49 10.99 -8.92 5.92
N LEU A 50 9.75 -8.42 5.95
CA LEU A 50 9.45 -7.03 5.62
C LEU A 50 10.12 -6.03 6.55
N ILE A 51 10.24 -6.35 7.84
CA ILE A 51 10.89 -5.47 8.82
C ILE A 51 12.36 -5.28 8.48
N ARG A 52 13.06 -6.33 8.06
CA ARG A 52 14.47 -6.26 7.66
C ARG A 52 14.69 -5.38 6.44
N LEU A 53 13.68 -5.31 5.56
CA LEU A 53 13.74 -4.47 4.37
C LEU A 53 13.51 -3.00 4.68
N GLY A 54 12.97 -2.69 5.86
CA GLY A 54 12.76 -1.32 6.30
C GLY A 54 11.32 -0.95 6.64
N LEU A 55 10.38 -1.91 6.57
CA LEU A 55 8.99 -1.65 6.95
C LEU A 55 8.93 -1.30 8.44
N ARG A 56 8.24 -0.20 8.75
CA ARG A 56 8.01 0.24 10.13
C ARG A 56 6.64 -0.23 10.61
N ARG A 57 6.58 -0.59 11.89
CA ARG A 57 5.31 -0.83 12.58
C ARG A 57 5.03 0.38 13.44
N MET A 58 3.84 0.95 13.31
CA MET A 58 3.47 2.15 14.05
C MET A 58 2.20 1.92 14.84
N GLU A 59 2.18 2.49 16.03
CA GLU A 59 1.05 2.38 16.94
C GLU A 59 0.07 3.52 16.72
N LEU A 60 -1.23 3.21 16.77
CA LEU A 60 -2.28 4.23 16.74
C LEU A 60 -2.47 4.83 18.12
N THR A 61 -2.70 6.15 18.15
CA THR A 61 -3.13 6.83 19.38
C THR A 61 -4.54 6.39 19.76
N GLY A 62 -4.93 6.64 21.01
CA GLY A 62 -6.30 6.38 21.46
C GLY A 62 -7.33 7.13 20.62
N GLU A 63 -7.03 8.36 20.22
CA GLU A 63 -7.90 9.14 19.31
C GLU A 63 -8.07 8.44 17.96
N SER A 64 -6.99 7.93 17.38
CA SER A 64 -7.03 7.21 16.10
C SER A 64 -7.82 5.91 16.21
N VAL A 65 -7.71 5.20 17.34
CA VAL A 65 -8.50 3.99 17.57
C VAL A 65 -10.00 4.34 17.62
N ARG A 66 -10.36 5.43 18.31
CA ARG A 66 -11.75 5.92 18.32
C ARG A 66 -12.24 6.28 16.92
N TYR A 67 -11.39 6.88 16.11
CA TYR A 67 -11.71 7.19 14.72
C TYR A 67 -11.98 5.91 13.91
N VAL A 68 -11.22 4.84 14.12
CA VAL A 68 -11.48 3.53 13.50
C VAL A 68 -12.89 3.05 13.87
N GLU A 69 -13.28 3.14 15.13
CA GLU A 69 -14.62 2.72 15.57
C GLU A 69 -15.72 3.57 14.92
N THR A 70 -15.49 4.86 14.79
CA THR A 70 -16.43 5.76 14.09
C THR A 70 -16.57 5.36 12.62
N LEU A 71 -15.45 5.09 11.92
CA LEU A 71 -15.47 4.65 10.53
C LEU A 71 -16.16 3.29 10.39
N ALA A 72 -15.91 2.36 11.30
CA ALA A 72 -16.50 1.02 11.26
C ALA A 72 -18.04 1.07 11.36
N SER A 73 -18.58 2.10 12.00
CA SER A 73 -20.04 2.31 12.12
C SER A 73 -20.62 3.09 10.95
N ASP A 74 -19.81 3.60 10.05
CA ASP A 74 -20.24 4.38 8.89
C ASP A 74 -20.65 3.45 7.75
N ALA A 75 -21.80 3.74 7.12
CA ALA A 75 -22.28 2.96 5.98
C ALA A 75 -21.28 2.91 4.81
N ARG A 76 -20.46 3.96 4.64
CA ARG A 76 -19.42 4.02 3.60
C ARG A 76 -18.34 2.96 3.81
N ALA A 77 -18.15 2.50 5.04
CA ALA A 77 -17.13 1.51 5.39
C ALA A 77 -17.60 0.07 5.20
N LYS A 78 -18.86 -0.13 4.78
CA LYS A 78 -19.38 -1.48 4.56
C LYS A 78 -18.55 -2.20 3.49
N GLY A 79 -18.03 -3.37 3.85
CA GLY A 79 -17.19 -4.15 2.95
C GLY A 79 -15.71 -3.80 3.04
N VAL A 80 -15.32 -2.78 3.80
CA VAL A 80 -13.91 -2.46 4.05
C VAL A 80 -13.41 -3.29 5.22
N ALA A 81 -12.28 -3.96 5.05
CA ALA A 81 -11.70 -4.80 6.09
C ALA A 81 -11.25 -3.94 7.29
N ARG A 82 -11.42 -4.48 8.50
CA ARG A 82 -11.13 -3.75 9.74
C ARG A 82 -9.71 -3.19 9.78
N TYR A 83 -8.72 -4.00 9.42
CA TYR A 83 -7.32 -3.55 9.50
C TYR A 83 -6.97 -2.52 8.44
N ASP A 84 -7.72 -2.47 7.34
CA ASP A 84 -7.60 -1.39 6.36
C ASP A 84 -8.05 -0.05 6.97
N LEU A 85 -9.08 -0.08 7.82
CA LEU A 85 -9.50 1.13 8.55
C LEU A 85 -8.40 1.62 9.50
N PHE A 86 -7.64 0.71 10.11
CA PHE A 86 -6.47 1.10 10.90
C PHE A 86 -5.41 1.79 10.05
N ALA A 87 -5.17 1.31 8.83
CA ALA A 87 -4.23 1.96 7.91
C ALA A 87 -4.70 3.37 7.54
N LEU A 88 -6.00 3.55 7.26
CA LEU A 88 -6.58 4.86 6.99
C LEU A 88 -6.39 5.79 8.18
N ALA A 89 -6.72 5.32 9.37
CA ALA A 89 -6.61 6.10 10.60
C ALA A 89 -5.16 6.52 10.88
N LEU A 90 -4.22 5.62 10.63
CA LEU A 90 -2.80 5.93 10.80
C LEU A 90 -2.34 6.99 9.79
N SER A 91 -2.79 6.92 8.55
CA SER A 91 -2.46 7.94 7.53
C SER A 91 -2.99 9.32 7.93
N ARG A 92 -4.17 9.37 8.54
CA ARG A 92 -4.74 10.60 9.09
C ARG A 92 -3.93 11.11 10.28
N GLN A 93 -3.60 10.22 11.21
CA GLN A 93 -2.80 10.54 12.40
C GLN A 93 -1.47 11.17 12.02
N GLU A 94 -0.78 10.61 11.04
CA GLU A 94 0.53 11.06 10.59
C GLU A 94 0.46 12.07 9.45
N ASN A 95 -0.74 12.36 8.96
CA ASN A 95 -1.01 13.28 7.85
C ASN A 95 -0.12 12.95 6.65
N CYS A 96 -0.19 11.73 6.17
CA CYS A 96 0.63 11.25 5.08
C CYS A 96 -0.17 10.43 4.07
N LEU A 97 0.48 10.08 2.96
CA LEU A 97 -0.08 9.32 1.85
C LEU A 97 -0.44 7.90 2.31
N LEU A 98 -1.54 7.38 1.78
CA LEU A 98 -2.01 6.03 2.01
C LEU A 98 -1.92 5.20 0.73
N LEU A 99 -1.42 3.97 0.85
CA LEU A 99 -1.40 3.01 -0.25
C LEU A 99 -2.46 1.94 0.00
N THR A 100 -3.35 1.76 -0.96
CA THR A 100 -4.33 0.67 -0.93
C THR A 100 -4.71 0.25 -2.36
N GLY A 101 -4.98 -1.03 -2.53
CA GLY A 101 -5.51 -1.59 -3.78
C GLY A 101 -7.01 -1.83 -3.76
N ASP A 102 -7.66 -1.63 -2.61
CA ASP A 102 -9.10 -1.86 -2.45
C ASP A 102 -9.87 -0.61 -2.88
N THR A 103 -10.79 -0.79 -3.83
CA THR A 103 -11.61 0.30 -4.38
C THR A 103 -12.51 0.94 -3.31
N LEU A 104 -13.12 0.13 -2.44
CA LEU A 104 -13.99 0.63 -1.37
C LEU A 104 -13.18 1.44 -0.36
N MET A 105 -12.03 0.95 0.01
CA MET A 105 -11.11 1.64 0.91
C MET A 105 -10.62 2.95 0.31
N ARG A 106 -10.28 2.94 -0.99
CA ARG A 106 -9.84 4.15 -1.70
C ARG A 106 -10.92 5.23 -1.65
N THR A 107 -12.16 4.87 -1.98
CA THR A 107 -13.28 5.82 -1.98
C THR A 107 -13.47 6.43 -0.59
N LEU A 108 -13.50 5.59 0.44
CA LEU A 108 -13.64 6.05 1.82
C LEU A 108 -12.50 7.00 2.21
N ALA A 109 -11.26 6.62 1.91
CA ALA A 109 -10.08 7.42 2.26
C ALA A 109 -10.11 8.78 1.55
N GLU A 110 -10.46 8.81 0.26
CA GLU A 110 -10.57 10.06 -0.50
C GLU A 110 -11.67 10.95 0.09
N ASP A 111 -12.82 10.38 0.45
CA ASP A 111 -13.91 11.11 1.11
C ASP A 111 -13.46 11.70 2.44
N GLU A 112 -12.55 11.03 3.14
CA GLU A 112 -11.97 11.50 4.40
C GLU A 112 -10.79 12.46 4.18
N GLY A 113 -10.52 12.86 2.94
CA GLY A 113 -9.49 13.86 2.63
C GLY A 113 -8.09 13.30 2.55
N ARG A 114 -7.92 11.98 2.41
CA ARG A 114 -6.59 11.39 2.30
C ARG A 114 -6.14 11.30 0.84
N GLU A 115 -4.84 11.55 0.61
CA GLU A 115 -4.22 11.25 -0.67
C GLU A 115 -3.95 9.75 -0.72
N VAL A 116 -4.44 9.09 -1.79
CA VAL A 116 -4.41 7.62 -1.92
C VAL A 116 -3.80 7.23 -3.25
N HIS A 117 -2.90 6.26 -3.20
CA HIS A 117 -2.33 5.64 -4.40
C HIS A 117 -2.29 4.13 -4.23
N GLY A 118 -1.93 3.40 -5.28
CA GLY A 118 -1.91 1.94 -5.28
C GLY A 118 -0.64 1.37 -5.89
N THR A 119 -0.72 0.10 -6.25
CA THR A 119 0.42 -0.66 -6.80
C THR A 119 0.98 -0.01 -8.07
N LEU A 120 0.12 0.46 -8.98
CA LEU A 120 0.59 1.09 -10.21
C LEU A 120 1.40 2.35 -9.95
N TRP A 121 0.99 3.14 -8.96
CA TRP A 121 1.75 4.33 -8.58
C TRP A 121 3.15 3.96 -8.07
N LEU A 122 3.27 2.90 -7.27
CA LEU A 122 4.58 2.44 -6.81
C LEU A 122 5.48 2.01 -7.96
N VAL A 123 4.93 1.26 -8.92
CA VAL A 123 5.69 0.83 -10.10
C VAL A 123 6.13 2.05 -10.91
N GLU A 124 5.25 3.04 -11.09
CA GLU A 124 5.58 4.30 -11.75
C GLU A 124 6.75 4.99 -11.07
N GLN A 125 6.72 5.09 -9.74
CA GLN A 125 7.80 5.71 -8.96
C GLN A 125 9.13 4.96 -9.17
N MET A 126 9.10 3.64 -9.16
CA MET A 126 10.31 2.83 -9.34
C MET A 126 10.91 3.01 -10.73
N VAL A 127 10.09 3.08 -11.77
CA VAL A 127 10.56 3.30 -13.14
C VAL A 127 11.10 4.72 -13.29
N CYS A 128 10.37 5.72 -12.80
CA CYS A 128 10.78 7.13 -12.88
C CYS A 128 12.08 7.40 -12.14
N MET A 129 12.32 6.73 -11.02
CA MET A 129 13.55 6.86 -10.23
C MET A 129 14.70 5.98 -10.74
N GLY A 130 14.47 5.23 -11.82
CA GLY A 130 15.48 4.37 -12.40
C GLY A 130 15.83 3.13 -11.59
N LEU A 131 14.97 2.75 -10.63
CA LEU A 131 15.20 1.57 -9.79
C LEU A 131 14.89 0.27 -10.54
N ILE A 132 13.95 0.32 -11.47
CA ILE A 132 13.64 -0.79 -12.37
C ILE A 132 13.45 -0.25 -13.79
N LYS A 133 13.70 -1.10 -14.78
CA LYS A 133 13.44 -0.79 -16.19
C LYS A 133 12.01 -1.20 -16.57
N PRO A 134 11.43 -0.64 -17.63
CA PRO A 134 10.11 -1.03 -18.11
C PRO A 134 9.92 -2.54 -18.29
N LYS A 135 10.94 -3.21 -18.81
CA LYS A 135 10.92 -4.68 -18.96
C LYS A 135 10.71 -5.39 -17.62
N ARG A 136 11.38 -4.91 -16.58
CA ARG A 136 11.24 -5.47 -15.23
C ARG A 136 9.83 -5.22 -14.68
N ALA A 137 9.25 -4.06 -14.97
CA ALA A 137 7.87 -3.76 -14.57
C ALA A 137 6.89 -4.76 -15.22
N ARG A 138 7.04 -5.05 -16.51
CA ARG A 138 6.21 -6.04 -17.20
C ARG A 138 6.34 -7.42 -16.56
N GLN A 139 7.56 -7.85 -16.29
CA GLN A 139 7.83 -9.13 -15.62
C GLN A 139 7.16 -9.21 -14.24
N ALA A 140 7.21 -8.11 -13.50
CA ALA A 140 6.59 -8.04 -12.17
C ALA A 140 5.07 -8.19 -12.26
N TYR A 141 4.43 -7.48 -13.19
CA TYR A 141 2.99 -7.60 -13.41
C TYR A 141 2.58 -9.01 -13.86
N ASP A 142 3.37 -9.64 -14.72
CA ASP A 142 3.11 -11.03 -15.12
C ASP A 142 3.16 -11.97 -13.91
N ALA A 143 4.13 -11.78 -13.03
CA ALA A 143 4.24 -12.56 -11.79
C ALA A 143 3.06 -12.32 -10.85
N MET A 144 2.61 -11.08 -10.72
CA MET A 144 1.43 -10.74 -9.92
C MET A 144 0.18 -11.42 -10.47
N ARG A 145 0.02 -11.42 -11.79
CA ARG A 145 -1.12 -12.09 -12.45
C ARG A 145 -1.10 -13.60 -12.20
N LYS A 146 0.06 -14.23 -12.31
CA LYS A 146 0.23 -15.66 -12.01
C LYS A 146 -0.05 -16.00 -10.56
N ALA A 147 0.18 -15.06 -9.65
CA ALA A 147 -0.10 -15.20 -8.22
C ALA A 147 -1.55 -14.84 -7.87
N ASP A 148 -2.41 -14.66 -8.89
CA ASP A 148 -3.83 -14.32 -8.74
C ASP A 148 -4.06 -13.00 -7.99
N ARG A 149 -3.11 -12.06 -8.08
CA ARG A 149 -3.33 -10.73 -7.52
C ARG A 149 -4.34 -9.98 -8.39
N ARG A 150 -5.13 -9.12 -7.75
CA ARG A 150 -6.19 -8.35 -8.42
C ARG A 150 -5.70 -6.93 -8.65
N LEU A 151 -5.42 -6.61 -9.90
CA LEU A 151 -5.05 -5.27 -10.33
C LEU A 151 -5.94 -4.83 -11.50
N PRO A 152 -6.02 -3.53 -11.78
CA PRO A 152 -6.74 -3.04 -12.96
C PRO A 152 -5.89 -3.30 -14.22
N TRP A 153 -6.02 -4.49 -14.78
CA TRP A 153 -5.13 -4.95 -15.86
C TRP A 153 -5.16 -4.08 -17.10
N GLY A 154 -6.31 -3.45 -17.42
CA GLY A 154 -6.38 -2.46 -18.50
C GLY A 154 -5.47 -1.27 -18.26
N ASP A 155 -5.49 -0.74 -17.04
CA ASP A 155 -4.63 0.38 -16.63
C ASP A 155 -3.16 -0.03 -16.59
N VAL A 156 -2.88 -1.27 -16.20
CA VAL A 156 -1.51 -1.84 -16.23
C VAL A 156 -0.96 -1.80 -17.66
N GLU A 157 -1.74 -2.28 -18.64
CA GLU A 157 -1.30 -2.27 -20.04
C GLU A 157 -1.09 -0.85 -20.56
N ASP A 158 -1.96 0.09 -20.19
CA ASP A 158 -1.81 1.50 -20.56
C ASP A 158 -0.52 2.08 -19.98
N GLN A 159 -0.22 1.77 -18.72
CA GLN A 159 1.00 2.22 -18.06
C GLN A 159 2.25 1.64 -18.77
N LEU A 160 2.24 0.35 -19.07
CA LEU A 160 3.36 -0.30 -19.72
C LEU A 160 3.63 0.28 -21.11
N ARG A 161 2.57 0.63 -21.85
CA ARG A 161 2.72 1.32 -23.15
C ARG A 161 3.36 2.69 -23.01
N ARG A 162 3.03 3.44 -21.95
CA ARG A 162 3.66 4.76 -21.71
C ARG A 162 5.15 4.64 -21.39
N PHE A 163 5.60 3.51 -20.85
CA PHE A 163 7.01 3.27 -20.55
C PHE A 163 7.86 2.95 -21.79
N GLU A 164 7.22 2.57 -22.88
CA GLU A 164 7.90 2.19 -24.14
C GLU A 164 8.41 3.41 -24.92
#